data_c00258f6e2a662253e96861631f2fb79
#
_entry.id   c00258f6e2a662253e96861631f2fb79
#
_cell.length_a   1.000
_cell.length_b   1.000
_cell.length_c   1.000
_cell.angle_alpha   90.00
_cell.angle_beta   90.00
_cell.angle_gamma   90.00
#
_symmetry.space_group_name_H-M   'P 1'
#
loop_
_entity.id
_entity.type
_entity.pdbx_description
1 polymer ?
#
loop_
_entity_poly.entity_id
_entity_poly.type
_entity_poly.pdbx_seq_one_letter_code
_entity_poly.pdbx_strand_id
1 'polypeptide(L)'
;VTGEVERRVVAQLLTMMDGLEERGQVVVIGATNRVDAIDAALRRPGRFDREIEIGVPSELDRIEIMKIHTRGMPLAEDVSLNILAQQTHGFVGADLAALAREAAIRALRRYLPDLDLDKEEIDQETLDKLKVLAADFRSAQRDVGPSAMREVMLEVSHVKWDTVGGLDAAKTEVREAVEYPLTHHDRFDDLGIVPPRGVLLYGPPGTGKTLIAKAVASESGANFIPVRGPQLLSKWVGESERAVREIFKKARQVSPSIIFFDEIDALAPARGTSSDSHVIDNVLNQILTEMDGLEELKDVVIMGATNRPDIVDPALLRAGRFDRLVYIGEPTLEDRKKIIGIHTQYMPMEGSALEEIVGLTEGQTEDTLGELVEKLGKNAKVTAETVKAAIVPARDADAGILKGARRRRLVDLMREKNLTFEDPARDANLAELSRITEGFVGADLEALCREAGMFALRDGASVVTPQHFSEAQKKVHPTMNDNLRDYYGKIQQHFKGGLPKKVQPPEYQ
;
A
#
# COMPACT_ATOMS: atom_id res chain seq x y z
N VAL A 1 -6.63 -16.13 -43.41
CA VAL A 1 -5.73 -17.25 -43.80
C VAL A 1 -5.08 -17.89 -42.56
N THR A 2 -4.72 -17.13 -41.53
CA THR A 2 -4.12 -17.63 -40.30
C THR A 2 -5.03 -18.57 -39.48
N GLY A 3 -6.30 -18.27 -39.35
CA GLY A 3 -7.24 -19.06 -38.54
C GLY A 3 -7.63 -20.45 -39.11
N GLU A 4 -7.38 -20.74 -40.39
CA GLU A 4 -7.66 -22.06 -40.96
C GLU A 4 -6.55 -23.07 -40.68
N VAL A 5 -5.30 -22.62 -40.69
CA VAL A 5 -4.15 -23.45 -40.32
C VAL A 5 -4.20 -23.84 -38.86
N GLU A 6 -4.50 -22.87 -37.98
CA GLU A 6 -4.65 -23.10 -36.54
C GLU A 6 -5.75 -24.12 -36.24
N ARG A 7 -6.93 -24.00 -36.89
CA ARG A 7 -8.03 -24.96 -36.72
C ARG A 7 -7.65 -26.39 -37.14
N ARG A 8 -6.87 -26.55 -38.23
CA ARG A 8 -6.38 -27.85 -38.67
C ARG A 8 -5.41 -28.48 -37.68
N VAL A 9 -4.49 -27.68 -37.12
CA VAL A 9 -3.54 -28.12 -36.10
C VAL A 9 -4.28 -28.57 -34.85
N VAL A 10 -5.25 -27.78 -34.36
CA VAL A 10 -6.07 -28.15 -33.20
C VAL A 10 -6.85 -29.43 -33.46
N ALA A 11 -7.50 -29.56 -34.63
CA ALA A 11 -8.26 -30.76 -35.00
C ALA A 11 -7.35 -32.02 -35.04
N GLN A 12 -6.14 -31.88 -35.56
CA GLN A 12 -5.18 -33.00 -35.59
C GLN A 12 -4.67 -33.35 -34.21
N LEU A 13 -4.40 -32.35 -33.35
CA LEU A 13 -4.02 -32.56 -31.95
C LEU A 13 -5.11 -33.32 -31.19
N LEU A 14 -6.38 -32.90 -31.34
CA LEU A 14 -7.54 -33.59 -30.76
C LEU A 14 -7.61 -35.06 -31.17
N THR A 15 -7.46 -35.35 -32.46
CA THR A 15 -7.48 -36.71 -32.99
C THR A 15 -6.32 -37.59 -32.43
N MET A 16 -5.15 -36.96 -32.27
CA MET A 16 -3.99 -37.66 -31.71
C MET A 16 -4.16 -37.93 -30.22
N MET A 17 -4.76 -37.02 -29.47
CA MET A 17 -5.04 -37.18 -28.03
C MET A 17 -6.09 -38.26 -27.81
N ASP A 18 -7.17 -38.27 -28.57
CA ASP A 18 -8.21 -39.32 -28.49
C ASP A 18 -7.65 -40.76 -28.80
N GLY A 19 -6.61 -40.85 -29.62
CA GLY A 19 -5.91 -42.11 -29.89
C GLY A 19 -4.90 -42.58 -28.85
N LEU A 20 -4.66 -41.76 -27.78
CA LEU A 20 -3.69 -42.15 -26.73
C LEU A 20 -4.23 -43.12 -25.70
N GLU A 21 -5.56 -43.27 -25.57
CA GLU A 21 -6.18 -44.25 -24.67
C GLU A 21 -5.76 -45.69 -24.95
N GLU A 22 -5.40 -46.03 -26.18
CA GLU A 22 -4.93 -47.36 -26.57
C GLU A 22 -3.43 -47.59 -26.30
N ARG A 23 -2.65 -46.56 -25.95
CA ARG A 23 -1.17 -46.63 -25.84
C ARG A 23 -0.60 -46.58 -24.42
N GLY A 24 -1.43 -46.59 -23.39
CA GLY A 24 -1.17 -47.01 -22.02
C GLY A 24 -0.08 -46.30 -21.16
N GLN A 25 0.86 -45.53 -21.72
CA GLN A 25 1.98 -44.95 -20.94
C GLN A 25 2.43 -43.56 -21.40
N VAL A 26 1.61 -42.82 -22.15
CA VAL A 26 1.95 -41.44 -22.60
C VAL A 26 1.14 -40.45 -21.84
N VAL A 27 1.82 -39.52 -21.13
CA VAL A 27 1.21 -38.37 -20.45
C VAL A 27 1.49 -37.13 -21.27
N VAL A 28 0.44 -36.36 -21.57
CA VAL A 28 0.56 -35.08 -22.28
C VAL A 28 0.45 -33.94 -21.27
N ILE A 29 1.47 -33.11 -21.22
CA ILE A 29 1.49 -31.90 -20.35
C ILE A 29 1.54 -30.69 -21.25
N GLY A 30 0.57 -29.76 -21.08
CA GLY A 30 0.54 -28.46 -21.72
C GLY A 30 0.75 -27.35 -20.71
N ALA A 31 1.47 -26.31 -21.11
CA ALA A 31 1.62 -25.09 -20.28
C ALA A 31 1.07 -23.89 -21.05
N THR A 32 0.34 -23.04 -20.35
CA THR A 32 -0.22 -21.80 -20.90
C THR A 32 -0.37 -20.74 -19.81
N ASN A 33 -0.20 -19.48 -20.21
CA ASN A 33 -0.54 -18.33 -19.34
C ASN A 33 -2.00 -17.90 -19.54
N ARG A 34 -2.71 -18.46 -20.53
CA ARG A 34 -4.08 -18.05 -20.91
C ARG A 34 -4.97 -19.28 -21.08
N VAL A 35 -5.45 -19.82 -19.97
CA VAL A 35 -6.34 -21.00 -19.98
C VAL A 35 -7.62 -20.75 -20.78
N ASP A 36 -8.18 -19.53 -20.69
CA ASP A 36 -9.43 -19.17 -21.39
C ASP A 36 -9.27 -19.04 -22.92
N ALA A 37 -8.04 -18.96 -23.42
CA ALA A 37 -7.76 -18.93 -24.86
C ALA A 37 -7.64 -20.34 -25.47
N ILE A 38 -7.60 -21.39 -24.64
CA ILE A 38 -7.55 -22.78 -25.11
C ILE A 38 -8.95 -23.22 -25.53
N ASP A 39 -9.04 -23.88 -26.71
CA ASP A 39 -10.30 -24.47 -27.19
C ASP A 39 -10.90 -25.40 -26.12
N ALA A 40 -12.18 -25.16 -25.82
CA ALA A 40 -12.93 -25.95 -24.83
C ALA A 40 -12.93 -27.46 -25.14
N ALA A 41 -12.76 -27.86 -26.41
CA ALA A 41 -12.65 -29.25 -26.80
C ALA A 41 -11.37 -29.93 -26.29
N LEU A 42 -10.27 -29.18 -26.10
CA LEU A 42 -9.03 -29.71 -25.52
C LEU A 42 -9.12 -29.90 -24.00
N ARG A 43 -10.04 -29.23 -23.32
CA ARG A 43 -10.24 -29.25 -21.87
C ARG A 43 -11.28 -30.31 -21.42
N ARG A 44 -11.70 -31.20 -22.30
CA ARG A 44 -12.65 -32.26 -21.98
C ARG A 44 -11.95 -33.48 -21.36
N PRO A 45 -12.70 -34.30 -20.54
CA PRO A 45 -12.19 -35.59 -20.03
C PRO A 45 -11.60 -36.46 -21.13
N GLY A 46 -10.48 -37.12 -20.82
CA GLY A 46 -9.71 -37.94 -21.79
C GLY A 46 -8.66 -37.16 -22.57
N ARG A 47 -8.54 -35.81 -22.37
CA ARG A 47 -7.53 -34.95 -23.00
C ARG A 47 -6.76 -34.20 -21.91
N PHE A 48 -6.86 -32.85 -21.83
CA PHE A 48 -6.37 -32.12 -20.68
C PHE A 48 -7.44 -32.08 -19.60
N ASP A 49 -7.59 -33.16 -18.89
CA ASP A 49 -8.62 -33.41 -17.89
C ASP A 49 -8.25 -32.84 -16.49
N ARG A 50 -6.99 -32.50 -16.30
CA ARG A 50 -6.51 -31.86 -15.06
C ARG A 50 -5.85 -30.54 -15.36
N GLU A 51 -6.38 -29.50 -14.71
CA GLU A 51 -5.80 -28.18 -14.74
C GLU A 51 -5.14 -27.91 -13.39
N ILE A 52 -3.84 -27.61 -13.43
CA ILE A 52 -3.06 -27.27 -12.25
C ILE A 52 -2.66 -25.80 -12.37
N GLU A 53 -3.22 -24.97 -11.51
CA GLU A 53 -2.86 -23.57 -11.45
C GLU A 53 -1.57 -23.41 -10.63
N ILE A 54 -0.52 -22.85 -11.26
CA ILE A 54 0.71 -22.46 -10.59
C ILE A 54 0.61 -20.97 -10.30
N GLY A 55 0.27 -20.63 -9.06
CA GLY A 55 0.06 -19.25 -8.60
C GLY A 55 1.36 -18.50 -8.33
N VAL A 56 1.23 -17.28 -7.78
CA VAL A 56 2.36 -16.49 -7.29
C VAL A 56 2.92 -17.16 -6.04
N PRO A 57 4.25 -17.31 -5.91
CA PRO A 57 4.86 -18.02 -4.78
C PRO A 57 4.61 -17.29 -3.44
N SER A 58 4.30 -18.07 -2.40
CA SER A 58 4.20 -17.61 -1.01
C SER A 58 5.57 -17.14 -0.49
N GLU A 59 5.63 -16.56 0.71
CA GLU A 59 6.91 -16.16 1.32
C GLU A 59 7.87 -17.34 1.45
N LEU A 60 7.36 -18.49 1.91
CA LEU A 60 8.16 -19.71 2.05
C LEU A 60 8.68 -20.22 0.71
N ASP A 61 7.81 -20.23 -0.31
CA ASP A 61 8.20 -20.63 -1.67
C ASP A 61 9.27 -19.70 -2.24
N ARG A 62 9.14 -18.37 -1.98
CA ARG A 62 10.16 -17.38 -2.40
C ARG A 62 11.51 -17.64 -1.75
N ILE A 63 11.55 -18.02 -0.47
CA ILE A 63 12.78 -18.42 0.21
C ILE A 63 13.41 -19.63 -0.50
N GLU A 64 12.62 -20.65 -0.83
CA GLU A 64 13.12 -21.84 -1.50
C GLU A 64 13.62 -21.54 -2.92
N ILE A 65 12.88 -20.75 -3.68
CA ILE A 65 13.29 -20.31 -5.03
C ILE A 65 14.59 -19.52 -4.95
N MET A 66 14.71 -18.59 -3.99
CA MET A 66 15.96 -17.85 -3.82
C MET A 66 17.13 -18.75 -3.41
N LYS A 67 16.94 -19.72 -2.53
CA LYS A 67 17.97 -20.70 -2.21
C LYS A 67 18.50 -21.45 -3.46
N ILE A 68 17.60 -21.75 -4.41
CA ILE A 68 17.99 -22.40 -5.67
C ILE A 68 18.84 -21.44 -6.52
N HIS A 69 18.38 -20.20 -6.70
CA HIS A 69 19.04 -19.23 -7.58
C HIS A 69 20.31 -18.60 -6.97
N THR A 70 20.47 -18.66 -5.65
CA THR A 70 21.70 -18.22 -4.97
C THR A 70 22.65 -19.38 -4.65
N ARG A 71 22.31 -20.61 -5.09
CA ARG A 71 23.15 -21.80 -4.87
C ARG A 71 24.50 -21.62 -5.57
N GLY A 72 25.58 -21.67 -4.79
CA GLY A 72 26.95 -21.43 -5.31
C GLY A 72 27.33 -19.95 -5.45
N MET A 73 26.46 -19.03 -5.06
CA MET A 73 26.78 -17.60 -4.99
C MET A 73 27.46 -17.30 -3.65
N PRO A 74 28.62 -16.60 -3.63
CA PRO A 74 29.32 -16.21 -2.39
C PRO A 74 28.56 -15.10 -1.68
N LEU A 75 27.56 -15.46 -0.86
CA LEU A 75 26.78 -14.49 -0.09
C LEU A 75 27.58 -14.02 1.14
N ALA A 76 27.47 -12.75 1.47
CA ALA A 76 28.02 -12.20 2.71
C ALA A 76 27.07 -12.54 3.90
N GLU A 77 27.59 -12.42 5.12
CA GLU A 77 26.83 -12.73 6.34
C GLU A 77 25.65 -11.78 6.59
N ASP A 78 25.67 -10.59 5.97
CA ASP A 78 24.60 -9.59 6.05
C ASP A 78 23.37 -9.91 5.17
N VAL A 79 23.48 -10.94 4.29
CA VAL A 79 22.38 -11.34 3.38
C VAL A 79 21.46 -12.33 4.06
N SER A 80 20.25 -11.91 4.38
CA SER A 80 19.19 -12.77 4.88
C SER A 80 18.15 -13.05 3.80
N LEU A 81 18.04 -14.31 3.36
CA LEU A 81 17.03 -14.71 2.37
C LEU A 81 15.61 -14.54 2.89
N ASN A 82 15.39 -14.63 4.22
CA ASN A 82 14.08 -14.40 4.84
C ASN A 82 13.65 -12.93 4.67
N ILE A 83 14.56 -11.98 4.94
CA ILE A 83 14.28 -10.55 4.76
C ILE A 83 14.03 -10.25 3.29
N LEU A 84 14.82 -10.81 2.39
CA LEU A 84 14.63 -10.64 0.95
C LEU A 84 13.28 -11.22 0.48
N ALA A 85 12.84 -12.37 1.02
CA ALA A 85 11.54 -12.94 0.70
C ALA A 85 10.38 -12.05 1.17
N GLN A 86 10.49 -11.44 2.34
CA GLN A 86 9.52 -10.47 2.83
C GLN A 86 9.45 -9.22 1.95
N GLN A 87 10.57 -8.78 1.41
CA GLN A 87 10.65 -7.58 0.57
C GLN A 87 10.25 -7.83 -0.89
N THR A 88 10.15 -9.08 -1.34
CA THR A 88 9.86 -9.45 -2.74
C THR A 88 8.43 -9.91 -2.96
N HIS A 89 7.45 -9.21 -2.37
CA HIS A 89 6.03 -9.49 -2.61
C HIS A 89 5.68 -9.40 -4.10
N GLY A 90 4.90 -10.37 -4.59
CA GLY A 90 4.46 -10.41 -5.98
C GLY A 90 5.54 -10.76 -7.01
N PHE A 91 6.76 -11.11 -6.57
CA PHE A 91 7.80 -11.65 -7.45
C PHE A 91 7.49 -13.11 -7.79
N VAL A 92 7.54 -13.45 -9.08
CA VAL A 92 7.50 -14.84 -9.55
C VAL A 92 8.91 -15.42 -9.65
N GLY A 93 9.02 -16.71 -9.91
CA GLY A 93 10.31 -17.39 -9.99
C GLY A 93 11.29 -16.74 -10.97
N ALA A 94 10.82 -16.25 -12.12
CA ALA A 94 11.63 -15.53 -13.10
C ALA A 94 12.18 -14.20 -12.56
N ASP A 95 11.38 -13.48 -11.76
CA ASP A 95 11.80 -12.20 -11.15
C ASP A 95 12.86 -12.44 -10.07
N LEU A 96 12.68 -13.48 -9.24
CA LEU A 96 13.66 -13.86 -8.22
C LEU A 96 14.98 -14.32 -8.83
N ALA A 97 14.92 -15.03 -9.96
CA ALA A 97 16.11 -15.40 -10.75
C ALA A 97 16.82 -14.14 -11.33
N ALA A 98 16.02 -13.20 -11.86
CA ALA A 98 16.56 -11.93 -12.36
C ALA A 98 17.17 -11.09 -11.23
N LEU A 99 16.54 -11.04 -10.06
CA LEU A 99 17.03 -10.35 -8.88
C LEU A 99 18.38 -10.91 -8.41
N ALA A 100 18.48 -12.24 -8.29
CA ALA A 100 19.73 -12.89 -7.91
C ALA A 100 20.86 -12.62 -8.93
N ARG A 101 20.53 -12.67 -10.23
CA ARG A 101 21.48 -12.36 -11.32
C ARG A 101 21.95 -10.91 -11.28
N GLU A 102 21.02 -9.96 -11.12
CA GLU A 102 21.37 -8.54 -11.08
C GLU A 102 22.20 -8.20 -9.84
N ALA A 103 21.89 -8.78 -8.68
CA ALA A 103 22.68 -8.63 -7.46
C ALA A 103 24.13 -9.14 -7.68
N ALA A 104 24.31 -10.29 -8.35
CA ALA A 104 25.62 -10.81 -8.69
C ALA A 104 26.39 -9.90 -9.66
N ILE A 105 25.71 -9.37 -10.69
CA ILE A 105 26.32 -8.42 -11.64
C ILE A 105 26.76 -7.15 -10.93
N ARG A 106 25.98 -6.64 -9.96
CA ARG A 106 26.34 -5.45 -9.18
C ARG A 106 27.52 -5.69 -8.27
N ALA A 107 27.57 -6.85 -7.60
CA ALA A 107 28.74 -7.26 -6.84
C ALA A 107 29.98 -7.32 -7.75
N LEU A 108 29.86 -7.95 -8.92
CA LEU A 108 30.96 -8.01 -9.88
C LEU A 108 31.43 -6.61 -10.32
N ARG A 109 30.50 -5.71 -10.68
CA ARG A 109 30.83 -4.33 -11.08
C ARG A 109 31.57 -3.54 -9.98
N ARG A 110 31.30 -3.81 -8.72
CA ARG A 110 31.98 -3.19 -7.58
C ARG A 110 33.44 -3.60 -7.49
N TYR A 111 33.78 -4.83 -7.91
CA TYR A 111 35.16 -5.36 -7.89
C TYR A 111 35.89 -5.15 -9.21
N LEU A 112 35.18 -4.83 -10.31
CA LEU A 112 35.80 -4.59 -11.63
C LEU A 112 36.96 -3.60 -11.64
N PRO A 113 36.95 -2.45 -10.88
CA PRO A 113 38.06 -1.53 -10.84
C PRO A 113 39.36 -2.13 -10.23
N ASP A 114 39.20 -3.13 -9.36
CA ASP A 114 40.33 -3.79 -8.66
C ASP A 114 40.82 -5.04 -9.40
N LEU A 115 40.13 -5.45 -10.49
CA LEU A 115 40.49 -6.60 -11.31
C LEU A 115 41.40 -6.19 -12.44
N ASP A 116 42.59 -6.80 -12.48
CA ASP A 116 43.51 -6.69 -13.59
C ASP A 116 43.00 -7.56 -14.76
N LEU A 117 42.28 -6.93 -15.69
CA LEU A 117 41.65 -7.61 -16.84
C LEU A 117 42.67 -8.14 -17.88
N ASP A 118 43.95 -7.77 -17.75
CA ASP A 118 45.03 -8.24 -18.65
C ASP A 118 45.64 -9.59 -18.21
N LYS A 119 45.24 -10.11 -17.03
CA LYS A 119 45.65 -11.43 -16.56
C LYS A 119 44.70 -12.51 -17.00
N GLU A 120 45.18 -13.60 -17.56
CA GLU A 120 44.42 -14.76 -17.99
C GLU A 120 43.77 -15.53 -16.82
N GLU A 121 44.28 -15.39 -15.58
CA GLU A 121 43.75 -16.03 -14.37
C GLU A 121 43.53 -14.98 -13.27
N ILE A 122 42.33 -15.06 -12.63
CA ILE A 122 41.97 -14.25 -11.48
C ILE A 122 42.58 -14.90 -10.23
N ASP A 123 43.33 -14.12 -9.44
CA ASP A 123 43.97 -14.58 -8.19
C ASP A 123 42.88 -15.11 -7.20
N GLN A 124 43.19 -16.22 -6.56
CA GLN A 124 42.31 -16.90 -5.61
C GLN A 124 41.94 -16.02 -4.41
N GLU A 125 42.83 -15.14 -3.99
CA GLU A 125 42.57 -14.13 -2.95
C GLU A 125 41.51 -13.09 -3.37
N THR A 126 41.43 -12.78 -4.64
CA THR A 126 40.43 -11.86 -5.20
C THR A 126 39.06 -12.56 -5.33
N LEU A 127 39.03 -13.84 -5.69
CA LEU A 127 37.84 -14.66 -5.72
C LEU A 127 37.25 -14.87 -4.32
N ASP A 128 38.08 -15.04 -3.29
CA ASP A 128 37.64 -15.17 -1.91
C ASP A 128 37.04 -13.86 -1.31
N LYS A 129 37.49 -12.71 -1.86
CA LYS A 129 36.93 -11.40 -1.49
C LYS A 129 35.60 -11.08 -2.20
N LEU A 130 35.29 -11.74 -3.31
CA LEU A 130 34.06 -11.58 -4.08
C LEU A 130 32.84 -12.07 -3.28
N LYS A 131 32.20 -11.18 -2.51
CA LYS A 131 30.97 -11.48 -1.79
C LYS A 131 29.85 -10.57 -2.25
N VAL A 132 28.65 -11.16 -2.44
CA VAL A 132 27.43 -10.41 -2.73
C VAL A 132 26.84 -9.91 -1.42
N LEU A 133 26.68 -8.60 -1.28
CA LEU A 133 26.20 -7.93 -0.06
C LEU A 133 24.68 -7.72 -0.10
N ALA A 134 24.04 -7.52 1.04
CA ALA A 134 22.64 -7.11 1.12
C ALA A 134 22.36 -5.78 0.38
N ALA A 135 23.35 -4.89 0.29
CA ALA A 135 23.28 -3.64 -0.48
C ALA A 135 23.14 -3.90 -1.99
N ASP A 136 23.80 -4.94 -2.53
CA ASP A 136 23.71 -5.32 -3.94
C ASP A 136 22.27 -5.79 -4.27
N PHE A 137 21.67 -6.62 -3.40
CA PHE A 137 20.27 -7.04 -3.52
C PHE A 137 19.29 -5.87 -3.43
N ARG A 138 19.46 -4.97 -2.45
CA ARG A 138 18.60 -3.77 -2.31
C ARG A 138 18.68 -2.86 -3.55
N SER A 139 19.86 -2.73 -4.13
CA SER A 139 20.02 -1.95 -5.35
C SER A 139 19.42 -2.67 -6.56
N ALA A 140 19.56 -3.99 -6.65
CA ALA A 140 18.96 -4.81 -7.71
C ALA A 140 17.42 -4.77 -7.68
N GLN A 141 16.79 -4.74 -6.49
CA GLN A 141 15.34 -4.60 -6.33
C GLN A 141 14.75 -3.32 -6.95
N ARG A 142 15.56 -2.28 -7.11
CA ARG A 142 15.10 -1.02 -7.75
C ARG A 142 14.90 -1.19 -9.26
N ASP A 143 15.62 -2.09 -9.88
CA ASP A 143 15.59 -2.32 -11.33
C ASP A 143 14.73 -3.51 -11.71
N VAL A 144 14.65 -4.52 -10.83
CA VAL A 144 13.84 -5.71 -11.04
C VAL A 144 12.50 -5.54 -10.33
N GLY A 145 11.46 -5.20 -11.10
CA GLY A 145 10.10 -5.09 -10.59
C GLY A 145 9.33 -6.41 -10.72
N PRO A 146 8.32 -6.65 -9.86
CA PRO A 146 7.51 -7.86 -9.89
C PRO A 146 6.69 -7.99 -11.18
N SER A 147 6.83 -9.09 -11.90
CA SER A 147 6.11 -9.36 -13.16
C SER A 147 4.62 -9.60 -12.92
N ALA A 148 4.26 -10.24 -11.81
CA ALA A 148 2.86 -10.46 -11.46
C ALA A 148 2.07 -9.14 -11.29
N MET A 149 2.76 -8.02 -11.08
CA MET A 149 2.16 -6.70 -10.88
C MET A 149 1.94 -5.90 -12.18
N ARG A 150 2.52 -6.32 -13.31
CA ARG A 150 2.47 -5.51 -14.54
C ARG A 150 1.09 -5.47 -15.22
N GLU A 151 0.25 -6.47 -15.02
CA GLU A 151 -1.05 -6.59 -15.68
C GLU A 151 -2.23 -5.98 -14.89
N VAL A 152 -2.13 -5.86 -13.56
CA VAL A 152 -3.10 -5.17 -12.69
C VAL A 152 -2.32 -4.17 -11.86
N MET A 153 -2.87 -2.97 -11.64
CA MET A 153 -2.26 -1.97 -10.76
C MET A 153 -2.25 -2.49 -9.32
N LEU A 154 -1.24 -3.28 -8.98
CA LEU A 154 -0.93 -3.59 -7.58
C LEU A 154 -0.15 -2.41 -7.02
N GLU A 155 -0.67 -1.77 -6.00
CA GLU A 155 0.01 -0.69 -5.31
C GLU A 155 0.66 -1.27 -4.05
N VAL A 156 1.99 -1.30 -4.01
CA VAL A 156 2.70 -1.59 -2.76
C VAL A 156 2.56 -0.36 -1.87
N SER A 157 1.67 -0.44 -0.91
CA SER A 157 1.50 0.64 0.05
C SER A 157 2.64 0.61 1.06
N HIS A 158 3.30 1.75 1.26
CA HIS A 158 4.28 1.96 2.32
C HIS A 158 3.72 2.86 3.45
N VAL A 159 2.40 3.05 3.46
CA VAL A 159 1.71 3.87 4.45
C VAL A 159 1.61 3.09 5.76
N LYS A 160 2.21 3.59 6.83
CA LYS A 160 2.13 3.01 8.17
C LYS A 160 1.04 3.67 8.99
N TRP A 161 0.58 3.01 10.08
CA TRP A 161 -0.41 3.59 11.00
C TRP A 161 0.03 4.93 11.62
N ASP A 162 1.32 5.15 11.80
CA ASP A 162 1.87 6.41 12.34
C ASP A 162 1.70 7.59 11.38
N THR A 163 1.50 7.34 10.09
CA THR A 163 1.22 8.40 9.10
C THR A 163 -0.25 8.77 9.04
N VAL A 164 -1.12 8.03 9.75
CA VAL A 164 -2.54 8.32 9.88
C VAL A 164 -2.77 9.01 11.22
N GLY A 165 -3.02 10.31 11.22
CA GLY A 165 -3.26 11.08 12.45
C GLY A 165 -4.63 10.82 13.02
N GLY A 166 -4.73 10.47 14.31
CA GLY A 166 -6.01 10.25 15.01
C GLY A 166 -6.81 9.05 14.51
N LEU A 167 -8.15 9.15 14.59
CA LEU A 167 -9.12 8.14 14.15
C LEU A 167 -8.92 6.79 14.88
N ASP A 168 -8.54 6.80 16.16
CA ASP A 168 -8.12 5.62 16.91
C ASP A 168 -9.22 4.55 16.98
N ALA A 169 -10.50 4.95 17.13
CA ALA A 169 -11.64 4.03 17.12
C ALA A 169 -11.81 3.34 15.76
N ALA A 170 -11.76 4.12 14.67
CA ALA A 170 -11.88 3.57 13.32
C ALA A 170 -10.70 2.66 12.96
N LYS A 171 -9.49 3.02 13.38
CA LYS A 171 -8.29 2.16 13.23
C LYS A 171 -8.48 0.83 13.92
N THR A 172 -9.02 0.82 15.14
CA THR A 172 -9.28 -0.42 15.90
C THR A 172 -10.29 -1.29 15.17
N GLU A 173 -11.42 -0.72 14.73
CA GLU A 173 -12.45 -1.45 13.98
C GLU A 173 -11.90 -2.05 12.68
N VAL A 174 -11.07 -1.29 11.94
CA VAL A 174 -10.47 -1.77 10.68
C VAL A 174 -9.40 -2.83 10.95
N ARG A 175 -8.60 -2.72 12.01
CA ARG A 175 -7.65 -3.77 12.42
C ARG A 175 -8.35 -5.07 12.73
N GLU A 176 -9.41 -5.02 13.53
CA GLU A 176 -10.20 -6.19 13.89
C GLU A 176 -10.86 -6.85 12.69
N ALA A 177 -11.35 -6.05 11.74
CA ALA A 177 -12.09 -6.54 10.60
C ALA A 177 -11.22 -6.98 9.40
N VAL A 178 -9.99 -6.48 9.27
CA VAL A 178 -9.11 -6.71 8.11
C VAL A 178 -7.79 -7.34 8.51
N GLU A 179 -7.05 -6.70 9.43
CA GLU A 179 -5.69 -7.12 9.80
C GLU A 179 -5.70 -8.47 10.55
N TYR A 180 -6.60 -8.63 11.52
CA TYR A 180 -6.66 -9.86 12.31
C TYR A 180 -7.05 -11.10 11.48
N PRO A 181 -8.05 -11.07 10.59
CA PRO A 181 -8.34 -12.21 9.71
C PRO A 181 -7.16 -12.62 8.83
N LEU A 182 -6.40 -11.66 8.31
CA LEU A 182 -5.26 -11.91 7.43
C LEU A 182 -4.00 -12.38 8.17
N THR A 183 -3.81 -11.97 9.44
CA THR A 183 -2.60 -12.27 10.21
C THR A 183 -2.77 -13.40 11.23
N HIS A 184 -4.00 -13.70 11.66
CA HIS A 184 -4.32 -14.63 12.74
C HIS A 184 -5.44 -15.60 12.33
N HIS A 185 -5.43 -16.09 11.11
CA HIS A 185 -6.48 -16.98 10.57
C HIS A 185 -6.74 -18.19 11.47
N ASP A 186 -5.68 -18.86 11.96
CA ASP A 186 -5.79 -20.02 12.83
C ASP A 186 -6.62 -19.77 14.10
N ARG A 187 -6.55 -18.56 14.66
CA ARG A 187 -7.34 -18.20 15.85
C ARG A 187 -8.84 -18.06 15.58
N PHE A 188 -9.22 -17.63 14.37
CA PHE A 188 -10.63 -17.58 13.98
C PHE A 188 -11.18 -19.00 13.82
N ASP A 189 -10.40 -19.91 13.22
CA ASP A 189 -10.77 -21.33 13.09
C ASP A 189 -10.88 -22.00 14.46
N ASP A 190 -9.93 -21.75 15.38
CA ASP A 190 -9.94 -22.28 16.75
C ASP A 190 -11.16 -21.83 17.57
N LEU A 191 -11.62 -20.59 17.36
CA LEU A 191 -12.79 -20.02 18.03
C LEU A 191 -14.12 -20.34 17.31
N GLY A 192 -14.07 -20.91 16.09
CA GLY A 192 -15.23 -21.15 15.26
C GLY A 192 -15.94 -19.87 14.81
N ILE A 193 -15.19 -18.78 14.65
CA ILE A 193 -15.70 -17.46 14.25
C ILE A 193 -15.42 -17.26 12.76
N VAL A 194 -16.48 -16.94 11.99
CA VAL A 194 -16.30 -16.54 10.58
C VAL A 194 -15.87 -15.07 10.52
N PRO A 195 -14.70 -14.76 9.94
CA PRO A 195 -14.25 -13.39 9.80
C PRO A 195 -15.15 -12.59 8.86
N PRO A 196 -15.26 -11.26 9.03
CA PRO A 196 -15.99 -10.41 8.10
C PRO A 196 -15.33 -10.44 6.72
N ARG A 197 -16.15 -10.50 5.65
CA ARG A 197 -15.67 -10.58 4.27
C ARG A 197 -15.40 -9.24 3.65
N GLY A 198 -16.13 -8.22 4.10
CA GLY A 198 -16.03 -6.89 3.56
C GLY A 198 -16.22 -5.78 4.58
N VAL A 199 -15.49 -4.70 4.37
CA VAL A 199 -15.53 -3.48 5.20
C VAL A 199 -15.85 -2.29 4.33
N LEU A 200 -16.92 -1.55 4.66
CA LEU A 200 -17.25 -0.30 3.99
C LEU A 200 -16.86 0.89 4.87
N LEU A 201 -15.90 1.68 4.38
CA LEU A 201 -15.51 2.95 4.98
C LEU A 201 -16.45 4.06 4.44
N TYR A 202 -17.17 4.76 5.31
CA TYR A 202 -18.04 5.84 4.87
C TYR A 202 -17.85 7.09 5.71
N GLY A 203 -18.13 8.26 5.13
CA GLY A 203 -18.00 9.55 5.81
C GLY A 203 -17.67 10.69 4.85
N PRO A 204 -17.46 11.91 5.37
CA PRO A 204 -17.17 13.09 4.57
C PRO A 204 -15.94 12.92 3.67
N PRO A 205 -15.89 13.65 2.53
CA PRO A 205 -14.69 13.66 1.70
C PRO A 205 -13.49 14.21 2.48
N GLY A 206 -12.28 13.77 2.14
CA GLY A 206 -11.05 14.27 2.75
C GLY A 206 -10.75 13.79 4.17
N THR A 207 -11.54 12.87 4.74
CA THR A 207 -11.33 12.35 6.10
C THR A 207 -10.30 11.21 6.19
N GLY A 208 -9.72 10.77 5.06
CA GLY A 208 -8.63 9.79 5.05
C GLY A 208 -9.05 8.33 4.84
N LYS A 209 -10.24 8.06 4.28
CA LYS A 209 -10.73 6.69 3.99
C LYS A 209 -9.74 5.86 3.17
N THR A 210 -9.27 6.39 2.05
CA THR A 210 -8.27 5.73 1.19
C THR A 210 -6.92 5.57 1.90
N LEU A 211 -6.55 6.52 2.77
CA LEU A 211 -5.31 6.46 3.55
C LEU A 211 -5.35 5.31 4.58
N ILE A 212 -6.49 5.13 5.27
CA ILE A 212 -6.71 4.01 6.21
C ILE A 212 -6.63 2.67 5.48
N ALA A 213 -7.27 2.54 4.31
CA ALA A 213 -7.22 1.33 3.52
C ALA A 213 -5.79 0.96 3.08
N LYS A 214 -4.99 1.96 2.70
CA LYS A 214 -3.57 1.77 2.38
C LYS A 214 -2.73 1.40 3.60
N ALA A 215 -3.02 2.00 4.76
CA ALA A 215 -2.29 1.72 6.00
C ALA A 215 -2.54 0.28 6.46
N VAL A 216 -3.78 -0.19 6.48
CA VAL A 216 -4.08 -1.56 6.89
C VAL A 216 -3.48 -2.60 5.94
N ALA A 217 -3.44 -2.32 4.63
CA ALA A 217 -2.80 -3.21 3.67
C ALA A 217 -1.29 -3.31 3.89
N SER A 218 -0.64 -2.17 4.16
CA SER A 218 0.80 -2.12 4.45
C SER A 218 1.16 -2.87 5.74
N GLU A 219 0.37 -2.70 6.79
CA GLU A 219 0.64 -3.31 8.12
C GLU A 219 0.29 -4.79 8.17
N SER A 220 -0.75 -5.23 7.42
CA SER A 220 -1.10 -6.65 7.30
C SER A 220 -0.19 -7.43 6.33
N GLY A 221 0.70 -6.74 5.59
CA GLY A 221 1.52 -7.35 4.55
C GLY A 221 0.73 -7.85 3.35
N ALA A 222 -0.52 -7.40 3.19
CA ALA A 222 -1.39 -7.80 2.11
C ALA A 222 -1.17 -6.97 0.83
N ASN A 223 -1.34 -7.62 -0.31
CA ASN A 223 -1.31 -6.96 -1.60
C ASN A 223 -2.53 -6.05 -1.77
N PHE A 224 -2.31 -4.78 -2.11
CA PHE A 224 -3.36 -3.78 -2.27
C PHE A 224 -3.76 -3.62 -3.73
N ILE A 225 -5.03 -3.88 -4.05
CA ILE A 225 -5.59 -3.79 -5.40
C ILE A 225 -6.61 -2.65 -5.43
N PRO A 226 -6.20 -1.42 -5.81
CA PRO A 226 -7.12 -0.30 -5.89
C PRO A 226 -8.00 -0.39 -7.14
N VAL A 227 -9.30 -0.26 -6.94
CA VAL A 227 -10.31 -0.23 -7.99
C VAL A 227 -11.07 1.09 -7.89
N ARG A 228 -10.91 1.96 -8.88
CA ARG A 228 -11.63 3.24 -8.92
C ARG A 228 -12.89 3.11 -9.75
N GLY A 229 -14.04 3.46 -9.15
CA GLY A 229 -15.36 3.34 -9.77
C GLY A 229 -15.45 3.91 -11.19
N PRO A 230 -15.15 5.18 -11.40
CA PRO A 230 -15.25 5.79 -12.73
C PRO A 230 -14.32 5.18 -13.79
N GLN A 231 -13.13 4.70 -13.39
CA GLN A 231 -12.18 4.07 -14.30
C GLN A 231 -12.66 2.70 -14.83
N LEU A 232 -13.38 1.97 -13.99
CA LEU A 232 -13.93 0.67 -14.35
C LEU A 232 -15.04 0.82 -15.39
N LEU A 233 -15.85 1.87 -15.29
CA LEU A 233 -16.93 2.18 -16.23
C LEU A 233 -16.41 2.76 -17.55
N SER A 234 -15.39 3.65 -17.53
CA SER A 234 -14.93 4.37 -18.73
C SER A 234 -13.97 3.56 -19.60
N LYS A 235 -13.12 2.73 -19.02
CA LYS A 235 -12.07 1.98 -19.72
C LYS A 235 -12.58 0.69 -20.35
N TRP A 236 -13.72 0.17 -19.87
CA TRP A 236 -14.22 -1.16 -20.21
C TRP A 236 -15.68 -1.15 -20.67
N VAL A 237 -16.09 -0.16 -21.47
CA VAL A 237 -17.43 -0.14 -22.08
C VAL A 237 -17.63 -1.41 -22.91
N GLY A 238 -18.54 -2.29 -22.43
CA GLY A 238 -18.80 -3.62 -23.02
C GLY A 238 -18.02 -4.81 -22.43
N GLU A 239 -16.99 -4.57 -21.58
CA GLU A 239 -16.19 -5.63 -20.92
C GLU A 239 -16.09 -5.47 -19.39
N SER A 240 -16.90 -4.59 -18.79
CA SER A 240 -16.79 -4.24 -17.36
C SER A 240 -16.99 -5.43 -16.42
N GLU A 241 -17.91 -6.36 -16.76
CA GLU A 241 -18.12 -7.61 -15.99
C GLU A 241 -16.89 -8.51 -16.00
N ARG A 242 -16.23 -8.61 -17.17
CA ARG A 242 -15.00 -9.40 -17.32
C ARG A 242 -13.87 -8.78 -16.47
N ALA A 243 -13.76 -7.44 -16.46
CA ALA A 243 -12.78 -6.74 -15.65
C ALA A 243 -12.96 -7.02 -14.15
N VAL A 244 -14.22 -7.04 -13.65
CA VAL A 244 -14.51 -7.42 -12.27
C VAL A 244 -14.01 -8.84 -11.98
N ARG A 245 -14.37 -9.82 -12.82
CA ARG A 245 -13.90 -11.21 -12.65
C ARG A 245 -12.37 -11.31 -12.64
N GLU A 246 -11.70 -10.58 -13.53
CA GLU A 246 -10.23 -10.58 -13.58
C GLU A 246 -9.60 -9.97 -12.31
N ILE A 247 -10.19 -8.91 -11.74
CA ILE A 247 -9.74 -8.33 -10.46
C ILE A 247 -9.85 -9.36 -9.34
N PHE A 248 -11.00 -10.02 -9.18
CA PHE A 248 -11.20 -11.04 -8.15
C PHE A 248 -10.31 -12.28 -8.36
N LYS A 249 -10.17 -12.73 -9.60
CA LYS A 249 -9.23 -13.81 -9.96
C LYS A 249 -7.80 -13.43 -9.59
N LYS A 250 -7.39 -12.21 -9.88
CA LYS A 250 -6.05 -11.70 -9.53
C LYS A 250 -5.85 -11.61 -8.02
N ALA A 251 -6.86 -11.12 -7.29
CA ALA A 251 -6.79 -11.05 -5.83
C ALA A 251 -6.55 -12.42 -5.21
N ARG A 252 -7.20 -13.44 -5.73
CA ARG A 252 -6.97 -14.85 -5.35
C ARG A 252 -5.53 -15.30 -5.60
N GLN A 253 -4.99 -14.97 -6.76
CA GLN A 253 -3.62 -15.38 -7.15
C GLN A 253 -2.52 -14.71 -6.33
N VAL A 254 -2.78 -13.50 -5.81
CA VAL A 254 -1.80 -12.72 -5.04
C VAL A 254 -2.17 -12.64 -3.56
N SER A 255 -2.95 -13.58 -3.03
CA SER A 255 -3.31 -13.58 -1.61
C SER A 255 -2.06 -13.73 -0.71
N PRO A 256 -2.03 -13.15 0.50
CA PRO A 256 -3.08 -12.32 1.08
C PRO A 256 -3.27 -10.98 0.35
N SER A 257 -4.53 -10.60 0.10
CA SER A 257 -4.81 -9.41 -0.69
C SER A 257 -6.05 -8.64 -0.22
N ILE A 258 -6.05 -7.33 -0.48
CA ILE A 258 -7.16 -6.43 -0.23
C ILE A 258 -7.62 -5.83 -1.54
N ILE A 259 -8.87 -6.09 -1.94
CA ILE A 259 -9.52 -5.37 -3.05
C ILE A 259 -10.15 -4.12 -2.47
N PHE A 260 -9.72 -2.95 -2.93
CA PHE A 260 -10.24 -1.68 -2.44
C PHE A 260 -11.03 -0.96 -3.51
N PHE A 261 -12.35 -0.88 -3.34
CA PHE A 261 -13.24 -0.09 -4.20
C PHE A 261 -13.33 1.33 -3.68
N ASP A 262 -12.66 2.27 -4.34
CA ASP A 262 -12.80 3.69 -4.04
C ASP A 262 -13.98 4.28 -4.82
N GLU A 263 -14.75 5.17 -4.19
CA GLU A 263 -15.99 5.74 -4.74
C GLU A 263 -16.96 4.65 -5.23
N ILE A 264 -17.24 3.66 -4.36
CA ILE A 264 -18.10 2.52 -4.71
C ILE A 264 -19.53 2.94 -5.08
N ASP A 265 -19.97 4.09 -4.62
CA ASP A 265 -21.23 4.74 -4.99
C ASP A 265 -21.36 5.03 -6.49
N ALA A 266 -20.24 5.21 -7.20
CA ALA A 266 -20.22 5.34 -8.65
C ALA A 266 -20.44 4.00 -9.37
N LEU A 267 -20.02 2.87 -8.76
CA LEU A 267 -20.18 1.51 -9.34
C LEU A 267 -21.49 0.85 -9.00
N ALA A 268 -22.09 1.21 -7.87
CA ALA A 268 -23.24 0.53 -7.29
C ALA A 268 -24.28 1.51 -6.74
N PRO A 269 -24.81 2.43 -7.57
CA PRO A 269 -25.90 3.30 -7.15
C PRO A 269 -27.19 2.49 -6.94
N ALA A 270 -28.02 2.92 -6.01
CA ALA A 270 -29.34 2.31 -5.78
C ALA A 270 -30.19 2.31 -7.06
N ARG A 271 -30.80 1.19 -7.36
CA ARG A 271 -31.54 0.92 -8.59
C ARG A 271 -32.59 2.01 -8.89
N GLY A 272 -32.63 2.48 -10.15
CA GLY A 272 -33.64 3.42 -10.65
C GLY A 272 -33.23 4.90 -10.63
N THR A 273 -31.94 5.22 -10.46
CA THR A 273 -31.46 6.62 -10.39
C THR A 273 -30.78 7.14 -11.66
N SER A 274 -30.49 6.31 -12.67
CA SER A 274 -29.81 6.74 -13.90
C SER A 274 -30.33 6.09 -15.17
N SER A 275 -30.22 6.79 -16.31
CA SER A 275 -30.62 6.35 -17.65
C SER A 275 -29.70 5.28 -18.28
N ASP A 276 -28.45 5.15 -17.80
CA ASP A 276 -27.46 4.18 -18.27
C ASP A 276 -27.39 2.92 -17.39
N SER A 277 -28.53 2.54 -16.80
CA SER A 277 -28.61 1.55 -15.72
C SER A 277 -28.12 0.14 -16.07
N HIS A 278 -28.20 -0.30 -17.32
CA HIS A 278 -27.90 -1.70 -17.68
C HIS A 278 -26.42 -2.10 -17.45
N VAL A 279 -25.48 -1.24 -17.78
CA VAL A 279 -24.04 -1.56 -17.61
C VAL A 279 -23.66 -1.56 -16.11
N ILE A 280 -24.17 -0.58 -15.39
CA ILE A 280 -23.92 -0.42 -13.96
C ILE A 280 -24.56 -1.58 -13.18
N ASP A 281 -25.81 -1.95 -13.52
CA ASP A 281 -26.52 -3.08 -12.91
C ASP A 281 -25.78 -4.41 -13.13
N ASN A 282 -25.20 -4.60 -14.33
CA ASN A 282 -24.42 -5.79 -14.64
C ASN A 282 -23.12 -5.85 -13.84
N VAL A 283 -22.39 -4.74 -13.74
CA VAL A 283 -21.18 -4.62 -12.93
C VAL A 283 -21.49 -4.91 -11.46
N LEU A 284 -22.54 -4.30 -10.92
CA LEU A 284 -23.00 -4.55 -9.56
C LEU A 284 -23.34 -6.03 -9.33
N ASN A 285 -24.15 -6.63 -10.22
CA ASN A 285 -24.50 -8.04 -10.11
C ASN A 285 -23.26 -8.95 -10.17
N GLN A 286 -22.27 -8.61 -10.99
CA GLN A 286 -21.00 -9.35 -11.04
C GLN A 286 -20.21 -9.21 -9.74
N ILE A 287 -20.10 -7.99 -9.17
CA ILE A 287 -19.46 -7.77 -7.87
C ILE A 287 -20.15 -8.59 -6.78
N LEU A 288 -21.49 -8.57 -6.74
CA LEU A 288 -22.27 -9.35 -5.77
C LEU A 288 -22.02 -10.86 -5.93
N THR A 289 -21.98 -11.37 -7.16
CA THR A 289 -21.68 -12.78 -7.45
C THR A 289 -20.28 -13.17 -7.00
N GLU A 290 -19.28 -12.34 -7.29
CA GLU A 290 -17.90 -12.60 -6.86
C GLU A 290 -17.76 -12.54 -5.33
N MET A 291 -18.46 -11.61 -4.66
CA MET A 291 -18.47 -11.53 -3.20
C MET A 291 -19.13 -12.75 -2.56
N ASP A 292 -20.24 -13.22 -3.11
CA ASP A 292 -20.91 -14.43 -2.61
C ASP A 292 -20.08 -15.70 -2.83
N GLY A 293 -19.26 -15.73 -3.90
CA GLY A 293 -18.30 -16.81 -4.21
C GLY A 293 -17.03 -16.81 -3.34
N LEU A 294 -16.87 -15.86 -2.41
CA LEU A 294 -15.71 -15.77 -1.52
C LEU A 294 -15.67 -16.83 -0.42
N GLU A 295 -16.67 -17.70 -0.27
CA GLU A 295 -16.64 -18.79 0.74
C GLU A 295 -15.46 -19.75 0.59
N GLU A 296 -14.93 -19.90 -0.62
CA GLU A 296 -13.77 -20.73 -0.92
C GLU A 296 -12.42 -19.98 -0.80
N LEU A 297 -12.44 -18.68 -0.44
CA LEU A 297 -11.27 -17.81 -0.52
C LEU A 297 -10.71 -17.47 0.86
N LYS A 298 -9.68 -18.19 1.23
CA LYS A 298 -8.81 -17.80 2.34
C LYS A 298 -7.99 -16.56 1.91
N ASP A 299 -7.85 -15.60 2.82
CA ASP A 299 -6.91 -14.47 2.73
C ASP A 299 -7.21 -13.37 1.67
N VAL A 300 -8.46 -13.20 1.25
CA VAL A 300 -8.89 -12.05 0.44
C VAL A 300 -9.95 -11.25 1.19
N VAL A 301 -9.70 -9.97 1.43
CA VAL A 301 -10.66 -9.05 2.08
C VAL A 301 -11.08 -7.97 1.10
N ILE A 302 -12.37 -7.64 1.11
CA ILE A 302 -12.89 -6.54 0.29
C ILE A 302 -13.07 -5.30 1.15
N MET A 303 -12.55 -4.18 0.70
CA MET A 303 -12.81 -2.88 1.30
C MET A 303 -13.50 -1.96 0.29
N GLY A 304 -14.49 -1.22 0.75
CA GLY A 304 -15.12 -0.16 -0.03
C GLY A 304 -14.96 1.19 0.64
N ALA A 305 -14.91 2.28 -0.13
CA ALA A 305 -15.00 3.62 0.40
C ALA A 305 -16.08 4.42 -0.35
N THR A 306 -16.86 5.20 0.40
CA THR A 306 -17.88 6.08 -0.17
C THR A 306 -18.04 7.36 0.64
N ASN A 307 -18.33 8.45 -0.06
CA ASN A 307 -18.78 9.70 0.55
C ASN A 307 -20.31 9.75 0.65
N ARG A 308 -21.01 8.86 -0.06
CA ARG A 308 -22.47 8.84 -0.17
C ARG A 308 -23.05 7.46 0.13
N PRO A 309 -23.03 7.03 1.40
CA PRO A 309 -23.54 5.72 1.76
C PRO A 309 -25.06 5.58 1.57
N ASP A 310 -25.78 6.69 1.44
CA ASP A 310 -27.24 6.75 1.18
C ASP A 310 -27.64 6.27 -0.22
N ILE A 311 -26.72 6.34 -1.20
CA ILE A 311 -26.98 5.91 -2.58
C ILE A 311 -26.38 4.55 -2.93
N VAL A 312 -25.63 3.93 -2.03
CA VAL A 312 -25.08 2.58 -2.24
C VAL A 312 -26.24 1.56 -2.22
N ASP A 313 -26.21 0.62 -3.19
CA ASP A 313 -27.23 -0.41 -3.26
C ASP A 313 -27.28 -1.25 -1.97
N PRO A 314 -28.48 -1.36 -1.33
CA PRO A 314 -28.63 -2.13 -0.10
C PRO A 314 -28.20 -3.60 -0.20
N ALA A 315 -28.15 -4.16 -1.41
CA ALA A 315 -27.67 -5.52 -1.62
C ALA A 315 -26.21 -5.71 -1.22
N LEU A 316 -25.36 -4.68 -1.37
CA LEU A 316 -23.98 -4.72 -0.92
C LEU A 316 -23.83 -4.70 0.61
N LEU A 317 -24.82 -4.16 1.32
CA LEU A 317 -24.79 -3.98 2.78
C LEU A 317 -25.40 -5.19 3.54
N ARG A 318 -25.71 -6.27 2.83
CA ARG A 318 -26.21 -7.50 3.45
C ARG A 318 -25.08 -8.30 4.07
N ALA A 319 -25.42 -9.10 5.09
CA ALA A 319 -24.47 -10.04 5.70
C ALA A 319 -23.83 -10.96 4.66
N GLY A 320 -22.54 -11.23 4.81
CA GLY A 320 -21.73 -11.99 3.86
C GLY A 320 -21.09 -11.14 2.76
N ARG A 321 -21.29 -9.80 2.75
CA ARG A 321 -20.73 -8.85 1.78
C ARG A 321 -19.98 -7.75 2.52
N PHE A 322 -20.51 -6.52 2.60
CA PHE A 322 -19.95 -5.50 3.50
C PHE A 322 -20.53 -5.66 4.90
N ASP A 323 -19.97 -6.58 5.67
CA ASP A 323 -20.45 -6.94 7.02
C ASP A 323 -20.15 -5.87 8.06
N ARG A 324 -19.12 -5.06 7.82
CA ARG A 324 -18.68 -4.00 8.73
C ARG A 324 -18.79 -2.64 8.05
N LEU A 325 -19.45 -1.72 8.72
CA LEU A 325 -19.63 -0.34 8.28
C LEU A 325 -18.87 0.56 9.25
N VAL A 326 -17.72 1.11 8.80
CA VAL A 326 -16.85 1.94 9.64
C VAL A 326 -17.00 3.40 9.24
N TYR A 327 -17.43 4.22 10.20
CA TYR A 327 -17.56 5.65 10.01
C TYR A 327 -16.22 6.38 10.18
N ILE A 328 -15.80 7.11 9.16
CA ILE A 328 -14.62 7.96 9.18
C ILE A 328 -15.10 9.41 9.18
N GLY A 329 -15.25 9.95 10.38
CA GLY A 329 -15.86 11.25 10.60
C GLY A 329 -14.89 12.43 10.66
N GLU A 330 -15.43 13.55 11.14
CA GLU A 330 -14.65 14.75 11.46
C GLU A 330 -13.63 14.44 12.55
N PRO A 331 -12.36 14.86 12.41
CA PRO A 331 -11.34 14.65 13.42
C PRO A 331 -11.64 15.48 14.69
N THR A 332 -11.46 14.86 15.86
CA THR A 332 -11.54 15.55 17.15
C THR A 332 -10.40 16.58 17.29
N LEU A 333 -10.45 17.41 18.32
CA LEU A 333 -9.39 18.38 18.60
C LEU A 333 -8.01 17.69 18.72
N GLU A 334 -7.94 16.59 19.43
CA GLU A 334 -6.70 15.80 19.59
C GLU A 334 -6.27 15.15 18.27
N ASP A 335 -7.22 14.70 17.45
CA ASP A 335 -6.91 14.14 16.14
C ASP A 335 -6.37 15.23 15.21
N ARG A 336 -6.97 16.44 15.21
CA ARG A 336 -6.45 17.58 14.44
C ARG A 336 -5.03 17.93 14.84
N LYS A 337 -4.73 17.95 16.14
CA LYS A 337 -3.37 18.15 16.64
C LYS A 337 -2.39 17.11 16.08
N LYS A 338 -2.77 15.82 16.12
CA LYS A 338 -1.96 14.74 15.54
C LYS A 338 -1.77 14.89 14.03
N ILE A 339 -2.84 15.20 13.28
CA ILE A 339 -2.80 15.39 11.83
C ILE A 339 -1.89 16.56 11.45
N ILE A 340 -2.06 17.74 12.08
CA ILE A 340 -1.21 18.89 11.83
C ILE A 340 0.25 18.55 12.17
N GLY A 341 0.48 17.83 13.28
CA GLY A 341 1.80 17.36 13.68
C GLY A 341 2.50 16.51 12.62
N ILE A 342 1.75 15.63 11.95
CA ILE A 342 2.27 14.82 10.84
C ILE A 342 2.62 15.70 9.63
N HIS A 343 1.73 16.61 9.22
CA HIS A 343 1.97 17.44 8.04
C HIS A 343 3.04 18.53 8.27
N THR A 344 3.31 18.89 9.52
CA THR A 344 4.36 19.87 9.90
C THR A 344 5.65 19.23 10.41
N GLN A 345 5.79 17.88 10.40
CA GLN A 345 6.93 17.18 10.99
C GLN A 345 8.29 17.61 10.44
N TYR A 346 8.34 17.97 9.15
CA TYR A 346 9.55 18.47 8.47
C TYR A 346 9.54 19.99 8.28
N MET A 347 8.52 20.68 8.78
CA MET A 347 8.37 22.12 8.58
C MET A 347 9.20 22.89 9.60
N PRO A 348 9.99 23.89 9.18
CA PRO A 348 10.70 24.78 10.10
C PRO A 348 9.71 25.72 10.78
N MET A 349 9.31 25.43 11.99
CA MET A 349 8.37 26.28 12.75
C MET A 349 9.13 27.25 13.67
N GLU A 350 8.62 28.47 13.80
CA GLU A 350 9.20 29.48 14.67
C GLU A 350 9.24 29.00 16.14
N GLY A 351 10.40 29.18 16.79
CA GLY A 351 10.62 28.78 18.18
C GLY A 351 10.74 27.29 18.42
N SER A 352 10.67 26.47 17.35
CA SER A 352 10.80 25.01 17.45
C SER A 352 12.22 24.61 17.85
N ALA A 353 12.34 23.78 18.88
CA ALA A 353 13.60 23.20 19.32
C ALA A 353 14.23 22.30 18.24
N LEU A 354 13.44 21.75 17.29
CA LEU A 354 13.96 21.03 16.13
C LEU A 354 14.86 21.92 15.26
N GLU A 355 14.53 23.21 15.08
CA GLU A 355 15.34 24.12 14.30
C GLU A 355 16.68 24.42 14.99
N GLU A 356 16.70 24.51 16.32
CA GLU A 356 17.94 24.64 17.10
C GLU A 356 18.83 23.41 16.89
N ILE A 357 18.24 22.20 16.99
CA ILE A 357 18.98 20.95 16.78
C ILE A 357 19.52 20.84 15.34
N VAL A 358 18.69 21.19 14.35
CA VAL A 358 19.14 21.21 12.93
C VAL A 358 20.29 22.21 12.74
N GLY A 359 20.28 23.32 13.47
CA GLY A 359 21.41 24.27 13.50
C GLY A 359 22.68 23.65 14.11
N LEU A 360 22.53 22.97 15.26
CA LEU A 360 23.66 22.31 15.93
C LEU A 360 24.31 21.21 15.13
N THR A 361 23.54 20.56 14.23
CA THR A 361 24.05 19.49 13.35
C THR A 361 24.62 20.01 12.02
N GLU A 362 24.95 21.28 11.91
CA GLU A 362 25.57 21.84 10.71
C GLU A 362 26.91 21.18 10.38
N GLY A 363 27.16 20.86 9.10
CA GLY A 363 28.35 20.13 8.66
C GLY A 363 28.34 18.63 8.88
N GLN A 364 27.26 18.05 9.45
CA GLN A 364 27.15 16.61 9.65
C GLN A 364 26.73 15.89 8.35
N THR A 365 27.31 14.71 8.12
CA THR A 365 26.95 13.77 7.05
C THR A 365 25.82 12.83 7.51
N GLU A 366 25.27 12.01 6.59
CA GLU A 366 24.26 11.00 6.95
C GLU A 366 24.76 10.00 7.99
N ASP A 367 26.01 9.54 7.84
CA ASP A 367 26.62 8.55 8.74
C ASP A 367 26.82 9.14 10.14
N THR A 368 27.30 10.38 10.22
CA THR A 368 27.51 11.06 11.52
C THR A 368 26.21 11.40 12.22
N LEU A 369 25.13 11.67 11.48
CA LEU A 369 23.78 11.82 12.04
C LEU A 369 23.26 10.46 12.57
N GLY A 370 23.54 9.36 11.87
CA GLY A 370 23.24 8.01 12.33
C GLY A 370 23.94 7.69 13.65
N GLU A 371 25.25 7.95 13.75
CA GLU A 371 26.02 7.77 14.98
C GLU A 371 25.52 8.66 16.14
N LEU A 372 25.13 9.91 15.86
CA LEU A 372 24.56 10.81 16.84
C LEU A 372 23.27 10.22 17.45
N VAL A 373 22.36 9.78 16.57
CA VAL A 373 21.08 9.19 17.00
C VAL A 373 21.29 7.87 17.76
N GLU A 374 22.30 7.07 17.40
CA GLU A 374 22.67 5.87 18.14
C GLU A 374 23.20 6.18 19.55
N LYS A 375 23.99 7.23 19.71
CA LYS A 375 24.48 7.69 21.02
C LYS A 375 23.37 8.20 21.93
N LEU A 376 22.31 8.79 21.38
CA LEU A 376 21.15 9.23 22.14
C LEU A 376 20.34 8.07 22.74
N GLY A 377 20.52 6.84 22.20
CA GLY A 377 19.89 5.62 22.70
C GLY A 377 18.46 5.44 22.22
N LYS A 378 17.91 4.25 22.43
CA LYS A 378 16.50 3.94 22.08
C LYS A 378 15.55 4.47 23.16
N ASN A 379 14.37 4.96 22.72
CA ASN A 379 13.30 5.45 23.59
C ASN A 379 13.70 6.62 24.53
N ALA A 380 14.74 7.38 24.20
CA ALA A 380 15.16 8.53 24.96
C ALA A 380 14.38 9.80 24.61
N LYS A 381 14.25 10.69 25.59
CA LYS A 381 13.75 12.04 25.35
C LYS A 381 14.89 12.91 24.84
N VAL A 382 14.70 13.50 23.66
CA VAL A 382 15.72 14.31 22.98
C VAL A 382 15.43 15.79 23.21
N THR A 383 16.43 16.50 23.73
CA THR A 383 16.45 17.96 23.88
C THR A 383 17.66 18.54 23.18
N ALA A 384 17.69 19.84 22.93
CA ALA A 384 18.86 20.51 22.36
C ALA A 384 20.13 20.30 23.20
N GLU A 385 19.99 20.23 24.54
CA GLU A 385 21.11 19.97 25.45
C GLU A 385 21.68 18.58 25.31
N THR A 386 20.80 17.54 25.19
CA THR A 386 21.25 16.15 24.99
C THR A 386 21.97 15.99 23.67
N VAL A 387 21.51 16.68 22.61
CA VAL A 387 22.17 16.69 21.31
C VAL A 387 23.53 17.38 21.38
N LYS A 388 23.61 18.56 22.04
CA LYS A 388 24.90 19.26 22.26
C LYS A 388 25.93 18.38 22.93
N ALA A 389 25.51 17.57 23.90
CA ALA A 389 26.40 16.68 24.64
C ALA A 389 26.87 15.46 23.82
N ALA A 390 26.05 15.02 22.86
CA ALA A 390 26.31 13.81 22.05
C ALA A 390 27.00 14.12 20.71
N ILE A 391 26.97 15.38 20.24
CA ILE A 391 27.47 15.78 18.92
C ILE A 391 28.99 15.60 18.83
N VAL A 392 29.44 15.01 17.72
CA VAL A 392 30.86 14.96 17.37
C VAL A 392 31.17 16.12 16.42
N PRO A 393 32.24 16.90 16.63
CA PRO A 393 32.58 18.00 15.73
C PRO A 393 32.72 17.50 14.30
N ALA A 394 32.12 18.20 13.35
CA ALA A 394 32.23 17.89 11.92
C ALA A 394 33.73 17.95 11.49
N ARG A 395 34.19 16.94 10.76
CA ARG A 395 35.58 16.89 10.28
C ARG A 395 35.84 17.79 9.07
N ASP A 396 34.77 18.00 8.23
CA ASP A 396 34.81 18.87 7.06
C ASP A 396 33.53 19.65 6.94
N ALA A 397 33.59 20.98 7.01
CA ALA A 397 32.42 21.87 6.92
C ALA A 397 31.72 21.85 5.53
N ASP A 398 32.45 21.51 4.47
CA ASP A 398 31.99 21.50 3.07
C ASP A 398 31.28 20.20 2.65
N ALA A 399 31.35 19.14 3.45
CA ALA A 399 30.76 17.83 3.15
C ALA A 399 29.34 17.65 3.71
N GLY A 400 28.78 18.67 4.35
CA GLY A 400 27.50 18.60 5.04
C GLY A 400 26.29 18.54 4.10
N ILE A 401 25.24 17.81 4.54
CA ILE A 401 23.97 17.74 3.84
C ILE A 401 23.24 19.09 3.94
N LEU A 402 22.49 19.48 2.90
CA LEU A 402 21.64 20.68 2.90
C LEU A 402 20.69 20.72 4.11
N LYS A 403 20.47 21.90 4.70
CA LYS A 403 19.68 22.10 5.92
C LYS A 403 18.31 21.37 5.89
N GLY A 404 17.58 21.43 4.78
CA GLY A 404 16.28 20.77 4.64
C GLY A 404 16.37 19.24 4.56
N ALA A 405 17.36 18.69 3.87
CA ALA A 405 17.62 17.25 3.81
C ALA A 405 18.07 16.72 5.17
N ARG A 406 18.93 17.45 5.87
CA ARG A 406 19.41 17.13 7.23
C ARG A 406 18.24 17.09 8.23
N ARG A 407 17.31 18.07 8.17
CA ARG A 407 16.09 18.05 8.99
C ARG A 407 15.28 16.79 8.76
N ARG A 408 15.00 16.43 7.51
CA ARG A 408 14.26 15.20 7.18
C ARG A 408 14.96 13.98 7.72
N ARG A 409 16.25 13.83 7.42
CA ARG A 409 17.04 12.67 7.84
C ARG A 409 17.07 12.51 9.37
N LEU A 410 17.24 13.63 10.08
CA LEU A 410 17.25 13.64 11.54
C LEU A 410 15.89 13.16 12.11
N VAL A 411 14.77 13.70 11.60
CA VAL A 411 13.42 13.30 12.03
C VAL A 411 13.16 11.83 11.72
N ASP A 412 13.56 11.34 10.54
CA ASP A 412 13.39 9.94 10.14
C ASP A 412 14.21 8.99 11.02
N LEU A 413 15.49 9.31 11.28
CA LEU A 413 16.35 8.52 12.18
C LEU A 413 15.82 8.48 13.62
N MET A 414 15.32 9.60 14.12
CA MET A 414 14.70 9.66 15.45
C MET A 414 13.47 8.76 15.52
N ARG A 415 12.63 8.78 14.47
CA ARG A 415 11.45 7.93 14.37
C ARG A 415 11.82 6.44 14.30
N GLU A 416 12.82 6.07 13.52
CA GLU A 416 13.32 4.69 13.41
C GLU A 416 13.78 4.13 14.76
N LYS A 417 14.33 4.97 15.63
CA LYS A 417 14.83 4.59 16.98
C LYS A 417 13.79 4.82 18.10
N ASN A 418 12.55 5.22 17.75
CA ASN A 418 11.48 5.59 18.71
C ASN A 418 11.91 6.68 19.72
N LEU A 419 12.68 7.66 19.27
CA LEU A 419 13.07 8.80 20.06
C LEU A 419 11.92 9.80 20.13
N THR A 420 11.61 10.28 21.33
CA THR A 420 10.61 11.34 21.53
C THR A 420 11.32 12.69 21.66
N PHE A 421 10.84 13.64 20.87
CA PHE A 421 11.39 14.99 20.85
C PHE A 421 10.55 15.92 21.71
N GLU A 422 11.17 16.59 22.68
CA GLU A 422 10.50 17.59 23.50
C GLU A 422 10.61 18.97 22.81
N ASP A 423 9.49 19.47 22.32
CA ASP A 423 9.37 20.77 21.66
C ASP A 423 8.13 21.52 22.17
N PRO A 424 8.21 22.13 23.37
CA PRO A 424 7.07 22.80 23.98
C PRO A 424 6.48 23.92 23.12
N ALA A 425 7.31 24.64 22.38
CA ALA A 425 6.86 25.73 21.50
C ALA A 425 6.07 25.19 20.32
N ARG A 426 6.54 24.13 19.69
CA ARG A 426 5.81 23.41 18.63
C ARG A 426 4.50 22.83 19.16
N ASP A 427 4.51 22.21 20.32
CA ASP A 427 3.31 21.65 20.94
C ASP A 427 2.25 22.70 21.27
N ALA A 428 2.66 23.88 21.70
CA ALA A 428 1.76 25.02 21.93
C ALA A 428 1.16 25.53 20.61
N ASN A 429 1.97 25.68 19.56
CA ASN A 429 1.51 26.08 18.23
C ASN A 429 0.53 25.04 17.65
N LEU A 430 0.81 23.74 17.77
CA LEU A 430 -0.09 22.69 17.34
C LEU A 430 -1.41 22.68 18.10
N ALA A 431 -1.39 22.97 19.41
CA ALA A 431 -2.58 23.07 20.24
C ALA A 431 -3.45 24.26 19.85
N GLU A 432 -2.84 25.40 19.54
CA GLU A 432 -3.56 26.57 19.06
C GLU A 432 -4.16 26.32 17.67
N LEU A 433 -3.37 25.82 16.72
CA LEU A 433 -3.83 25.48 15.39
C LEU A 433 -4.99 24.48 15.42
N SER A 434 -4.93 23.49 16.31
CA SER A 434 -6.03 22.52 16.45
C SER A 434 -7.34 23.14 16.96
N ARG A 435 -7.28 24.22 17.76
CA ARG A 435 -8.47 24.95 18.23
C ARG A 435 -9.11 25.78 17.14
N ILE A 436 -8.32 26.50 16.36
CA ILE A 436 -8.84 27.40 15.32
C ILE A 436 -9.31 26.68 14.05
N THR A 437 -9.02 25.37 13.91
CA THR A 437 -9.36 24.54 12.75
C THR A 437 -10.57 23.64 12.98
N GLU A 438 -11.57 24.11 13.73
CA GLU A 438 -12.83 23.40 13.89
C GLU A 438 -13.54 23.22 12.53
N GLY A 439 -14.09 22.03 12.27
CA GLY A 439 -14.72 21.70 10.99
C GLY A 439 -13.75 21.32 9.87
N PHE A 440 -12.43 21.41 10.10
CA PHE A 440 -11.44 20.98 9.11
C PHE A 440 -11.29 19.44 9.13
N VAL A 441 -11.33 18.83 7.96
CA VAL A 441 -11.00 17.42 7.78
C VAL A 441 -9.50 17.24 7.47
N GLY A 442 -9.04 16.00 7.35
CA GLY A 442 -7.62 15.71 7.10
C GLY A 442 -7.04 16.43 5.87
N ALA A 443 -7.79 16.46 4.77
CA ALA A 443 -7.37 17.14 3.54
C ALA A 443 -7.30 18.68 3.70
N ASP A 444 -8.21 19.27 4.49
CA ASP A 444 -8.19 20.71 4.77
C ASP A 444 -6.96 21.08 5.61
N LEU A 445 -6.63 20.25 6.62
CA LEU A 445 -5.46 20.45 7.48
C LEU A 445 -4.15 20.30 6.69
N GLU A 446 -4.07 19.35 5.76
CA GLU A 446 -2.95 19.23 4.84
C GLU A 446 -2.81 20.48 3.95
N ALA A 447 -3.93 20.94 3.37
CA ALA A 447 -3.96 22.16 2.56
C ALA A 447 -3.54 23.39 3.36
N LEU A 448 -4.00 23.53 4.61
CA LEU A 448 -3.61 24.61 5.52
C LEU A 448 -2.09 24.63 5.76
N CYS A 449 -1.50 23.49 6.09
CA CYS A 449 -0.06 23.38 6.31
C CYS A 449 0.74 23.71 5.04
N ARG A 450 0.28 23.24 3.89
CA ARG A 450 0.90 23.51 2.58
C ARG A 450 0.83 25.00 2.24
N GLU A 451 -0.33 25.67 2.40
CA GLU A 451 -0.49 27.08 2.13
C GLU A 451 0.33 27.95 3.10
N ALA A 452 0.41 27.61 4.39
CA ALA A 452 1.28 28.30 5.33
C ALA A 452 2.76 28.25 4.91
N GLY A 453 3.23 27.09 4.46
CA GLY A 453 4.57 26.95 3.87
C GLY A 453 4.77 27.80 2.61
N MET A 454 3.74 27.90 1.75
CA MET A 454 3.77 28.73 0.55
C MET A 454 3.81 30.23 0.87
N PHE A 455 3.11 30.69 1.91
CA PHE A 455 3.21 32.06 2.39
C PHE A 455 4.61 32.38 2.91
N ALA A 456 5.17 31.52 3.75
CA ALA A 456 6.54 31.69 4.23
C ALA A 456 7.57 31.76 3.06
N LEU A 457 7.38 30.94 2.03
CA LEU A 457 8.23 30.96 0.83
C LEU A 457 8.11 32.30 0.08
N ARG A 458 6.90 32.85 -0.08
CA ARG A 458 6.65 34.15 -0.74
C ARG A 458 7.28 35.31 0.02
N ASP A 459 7.25 35.25 1.34
CA ASP A 459 7.82 36.27 2.21
C ASP A 459 9.34 36.15 2.34
N GLY A 460 9.96 35.14 1.72
CA GLY A 460 11.40 34.84 1.82
C GLY A 460 11.82 34.39 3.23
N ALA A 461 10.85 33.94 4.05
CA ALA A 461 11.11 33.52 5.42
C ALA A 461 11.78 32.13 5.46
N SER A 462 12.75 31.96 6.36
CA SER A 462 13.41 30.67 6.60
C SER A 462 12.63 29.75 7.52
N VAL A 463 11.61 30.26 8.24
CA VAL A 463 10.75 29.56 9.18
C VAL A 463 9.29 29.94 8.96
N VAL A 464 8.40 29.00 9.26
CA VAL A 464 6.94 29.23 9.19
C VAL A 464 6.46 29.76 10.53
N THR A 465 5.81 30.92 10.50
CA THR A 465 5.31 31.62 11.68
C THR A 465 3.80 31.39 11.87
N PRO A 466 3.23 31.65 13.05
CA PRO A 466 1.77 31.65 13.28
C PRO A 466 1.01 32.60 12.34
N GLN A 467 1.63 33.68 11.88
CA GLN A 467 1.02 34.62 10.93
C GLN A 467 0.78 33.96 9.57
N HIS A 468 1.73 33.13 9.08
CA HIS A 468 1.55 32.38 7.82
C HIS A 468 0.38 31.42 7.90
N PHE A 469 0.16 30.76 9.04
CA PHE A 469 -1.02 29.92 9.28
C PHE A 469 -2.33 30.75 9.32
N SER A 470 -2.30 31.93 9.92
CA SER A 470 -3.46 32.83 9.93
C SER A 470 -3.85 33.27 8.52
N GLU A 471 -2.87 33.61 7.67
CA GLU A 471 -3.12 33.92 6.25
C GLU A 471 -3.62 32.72 5.47
N ALA A 472 -3.06 31.54 5.73
CA ALA A 472 -3.49 30.30 5.11
C ALA A 472 -4.95 29.94 5.46
N GLN A 473 -5.36 30.17 6.71
CA GLN A 473 -6.74 29.95 7.19
C GLN A 473 -7.77 30.83 6.46
N LYS A 474 -7.41 32.02 6.04
CA LYS A 474 -8.31 32.88 5.24
C LYS A 474 -8.59 32.28 3.85
N LYS A 475 -7.72 31.41 3.37
CA LYS A 475 -7.79 30.81 2.03
C LYS A 475 -8.37 29.40 2.04
N VAL A 476 -8.12 28.65 3.10
CA VAL A 476 -8.59 27.27 3.25
C VAL A 476 -9.82 27.26 4.14
N HIS A 477 -10.95 26.82 3.60
CA HIS A 477 -12.23 26.77 4.31
C HIS A 477 -12.51 25.34 4.84
N PRO A 478 -13.23 25.22 5.97
CA PRO A 478 -13.59 23.91 6.51
C PRO A 478 -14.57 23.17 5.58
N THR A 479 -14.32 21.90 5.34
CA THR A 479 -15.25 21.04 4.59
C THR A 479 -16.50 20.70 5.40
N MET A 480 -16.38 20.57 6.72
CA MET A 480 -17.51 20.24 7.59
C MET A 480 -18.31 21.49 7.96
N ASN A 481 -19.62 21.40 7.74
CA ASN A 481 -20.62 22.36 8.21
C ASN A 481 -21.76 21.63 8.96
N ASP A 482 -22.65 22.38 9.61
CA ASP A 482 -23.73 21.80 10.41
C ASP A 482 -24.68 20.90 9.59
N ASN A 483 -24.93 21.27 8.33
CA ASN A 483 -25.77 20.47 7.44
C ASN A 483 -25.14 19.10 7.16
N LEU A 484 -23.82 19.03 6.95
CA LEU A 484 -23.10 17.78 6.75
C LEU A 484 -23.01 16.95 8.03
N ARG A 485 -22.83 17.59 9.20
CA ARG A 485 -22.87 16.91 10.49
C ARG A 485 -24.22 16.25 10.72
N ASP A 486 -25.33 16.97 10.48
CA ASP A 486 -26.69 16.44 10.58
C ASP A 486 -26.96 15.30 9.60
N TYR A 487 -26.48 15.44 8.36
CA TYR A 487 -26.61 14.40 7.34
C TYR A 487 -25.93 13.10 7.76
N TYR A 488 -24.66 13.13 8.13
CA TYR A 488 -23.96 11.93 8.56
C TYR A 488 -24.45 11.41 9.91
N GLY A 489 -24.91 12.28 10.81
CA GLY A 489 -25.56 11.89 12.06
C GLY A 489 -26.84 11.06 11.82
N LYS A 490 -27.69 11.49 10.87
CA LYS A 490 -28.88 10.72 10.46
C LYS A 490 -28.51 9.38 9.84
N ILE A 491 -27.48 9.32 8.99
CA ILE A 491 -27.00 8.09 8.39
C ILE A 491 -26.51 7.11 9.46
N GLN A 492 -25.73 7.56 10.42
CA GLN A 492 -25.24 6.70 11.52
C GLN A 492 -26.40 6.10 12.33
N GLN A 493 -27.44 6.90 12.61
CA GLN A 493 -28.63 6.42 13.31
C GLN A 493 -29.37 5.35 12.49
N HIS A 494 -29.48 5.55 11.17
CA HIS A 494 -30.13 4.55 10.29
C HIS A 494 -29.35 3.23 10.22
N PHE A 495 -28.01 3.28 10.14
CA PHE A 495 -27.20 2.06 10.13
C PHE A 495 -27.25 1.31 11.47
N LYS A 496 -27.42 1.99 12.59
CA LYS A 496 -27.66 1.34 13.90
C LYS A 496 -29.04 0.70 14.01
N GLY A 497 -30.03 1.22 13.26
CA GLY A 497 -31.43 0.75 13.28
C GLY A 497 -31.83 -0.19 12.14
N GLY A 498 -30.91 -0.55 11.23
CA GLY A 498 -31.19 -1.39 10.06
C GLY A 498 -30.79 -0.73 8.72
N LEU A 499 -31.33 -1.25 7.59
CA LEU A 499 -30.97 -0.77 6.24
C LEU A 499 -31.27 0.73 6.03
N PRO A 500 -30.41 1.46 5.32
CA PRO A 500 -30.54 2.89 5.14
C PRO A 500 -31.81 3.27 4.36
N LYS A 501 -32.58 4.21 4.90
CA LYS A 501 -33.60 4.94 4.13
C LYS A 501 -32.90 6.09 3.39
N LYS A 502 -33.39 6.43 2.19
CA LYS A 502 -32.87 7.57 1.41
C LYS A 502 -32.88 8.85 2.26
N VAL A 503 -31.73 9.41 2.53
CA VAL A 503 -31.54 10.71 3.18
C VAL A 503 -31.18 11.68 2.07
N GLN A 504 -31.88 12.81 1.93
CA GLN A 504 -31.52 13.82 0.93
C GLN A 504 -30.17 14.45 1.31
N PRO A 505 -29.21 14.47 0.39
CA PRO A 505 -27.92 15.12 0.64
C PRO A 505 -28.13 16.63 0.76
N PRO A 506 -27.33 17.33 1.57
CA PRO A 506 -27.32 18.78 1.57
C PRO A 506 -26.86 19.28 0.20
N GLU A 507 -27.45 20.37 -0.28
CA GLU A 507 -26.98 21.08 -1.46
C GLU A 507 -25.58 21.64 -1.14
N TYR A 508 -24.59 21.21 -1.91
CA TYR A 508 -23.25 21.81 -1.85
C TYR A 508 -23.32 23.20 -2.45
N GLN A 509 -23.22 24.26 -1.63
CA GLN A 509 -23.02 25.64 -2.07
C GLN A 509 -21.55 25.96 -2.26
#